data_ae60d352fa8e0a8dbe600531983ae15b
#
_entry.id   ae60d352fa8e0a8dbe600531983ae15b
#
_cell.length_a   1.000
_cell.length_b   1.000
_cell.length_c   1.000
_cell.angle_alpha   90.00
_cell.angle_beta   90.00
_cell.angle_gamma   90.00
#
_symmetry.space_group_name_H-M   'P 1'
#
loop_
_entity.id
_entity.type
_entity.pdbx_description
1 polymer ?
#
loop_
_entity_poly.entity_id
_entity_poly.type
_entity_poly.pdbx_seq_one_letter_code
_entity_poly.pdbx_strand_id
1 'polypeptide(L)'
;MSSKSLPTKDRVRHFGLEAAFAGALALSLATVAYAALPNGAKPAITPTVAEAPVEDSAPPAPPPAFDCGNPVPGEKINSPFGLRRLPWEDHGRLHEGVDIAGPTGTRVVAVSDGIVKRAGESPSYGRYVEVEHGVGLTSFYAHLGKIERGMKRGAYVEAGKTVGRMGSSGTSTGPHVHFEIRQDGKPLNPLVFLNREFATKEDLPIKLGAHVSPRVRLATVSEIPESKKALMEAKAGKGKTSRKGKRVRETLTFAANS
;
A
#
# COMPACT_ATOMS: atom_id res chain seq x y z
N MET A 1 -29.38 44.94 40.30
CA MET A 1 -29.19 45.98 39.28
C MET A 1 -28.31 45.38 38.22
N SER A 2 -28.67 45.13 37.16
CA SER A 2 -29.09 45.46 35.82
C SER A 2 -28.78 44.27 34.97
N SER A 3 -29.64 43.40 34.51
CA SER A 3 -30.58 43.49 33.40
C SER A 3 -29.99 43.96 32.09
N LYS A 4 -30.02 43.02 31.10
CA LYS A 4 -30.24 43.21 29.65
C LYS A 4 -29.34 42.25 28.88
N SER A 5 -29.77 41.57 27.90
CA SER A 5 -30.96 41.26 27.12
C SER A 5 -30.52 40.46 25.92
N LEU A 6 -31.21 39.37 25.62
CA LEU A 6 -31.16 38.69 24.33
C LEU A 6 -31.71 39.59 23.21
N PRO A 7 -31.31 39.36 21.98
CA PRO A 7 -32.26 39.25 20.90
C PRO A 7 -32.06 37.97 20.09
N THR A 8 -33.08 37.15 19.98
CA THR A 8 -34.12 37.05 18.93
C THR A 8 -33.58 36.77 17.54
N LYS A 9 -33.81 35.52 17.12
CA LYS A 9 -34.72 35.09 16.06
C LYS A 9 -34.35 35.34 14.60
N ASP A 10 -34.42 34.20 13.91
CA ASP A 10 -34.99 34.03 12.58
C ASP A 10 -34.21 34.59 11.37
N ARG A 11 -33.63 33.64 10.62
CA ARG A 11 -33.90 33.58 9.20
C ARG A 11 -33.65 32.18 8.65
N VAL A 12 -34.68 31.34 8.74
CA VAL A 12 -34.87 30.21 7.83
C VAL A 12 -35.14 30.81 6.45
N ARG A 13 -34.25 30.63 5.53
CA ARG A 13 -34.52 30.84 4.10
C ARG A 13 -34.64 29.47 3.46
N HIS A 14 -35.87 29.05 3.28
CA HIS A 14 -36.27 28.08 2.29
C HIS A 14 -35.87 28.61 0.93
N PHE A 15 -35.00 27.91 0.24
CA PHE A 15 -34.90 27.99 -1.20
C PHE A 15 -35.53 26.75 -1.78
N GLY A 16 -36.62 27.04 -2.50
CA GLY A 16 -37.48 26.06 -3.09
C GLY A 16 -36.82 25.24 -4.17
N LEU A 17 -37.35 24.07 -4.23
CA LEU A 17 -37.20 23.05 -5.23
C LEU A 17 -37.91 23.53 -6.51
N GLU A 18 -37.17 23.81 -7.59
CA GLU A 18 -37.73 23.84 -8.94
C GLU A 18 -36.75 23.12 -9.88
N ALA A 19 -36.96 21.83 -9.99
CA ALA A 19 -36.32 21.03 -11.04
C ALA A 19 -37.24 21.04 -12.26
N ALA A 20 -36.94 21.91 -13.22
CA ALA A 20 -37.57 21.87 -14.54
C ALA A 20 -36.85 20.82 -15.41
N PHE A 21 -37.49 19.69 -15.62
CA PHE A 21 -37.15 18.71 -16.64
C PHE A 21 -37.55 19.30 -17.99
N ALA A 22 -36.60 19.73 -18.81
CA ALA A 22 -36.79 20.00 -20.21
C ALA A 22 -36.13 18.88 -21.03
N GLY A 23 -36.91 17.83 -21.27
CA GLY A 23 -36.56 16.80 -22.26
C GLY A 23 -36.83 17.30 -23.66
N ALA A 24 -35.80 17.72 -24.42
CA ALA A 24 -35.92 17.99 -25.82
C ALA A 24 -35.68 16.70 -26.62
N LEU A 25 -36.77 16.04 -27.00
CA LEU A 25 -36.76 14.93 -27.95
C LEU A 25 -36.62 15.55 -29.36
N ALA A 26 -35.40 15.56 -29.91
CA ALA A 26 -35.18 15.96 -31.32
C ALA A 26 -35.53 14.76 -32.20
N LEU A 27 -36.77 14.76 -32.72
CA LEU A 27 -37.19 13.85 -33.77
C LEU A 27 -36.73 14.47 -35.14
N SER A 28 -35.61 14.00 -35.69
CA SER A 28 -35.22 14.36 -37.03
C SER A 28 -35.98 13.50 -38.03
N LEU A 29 -37.03 14.09 -38.61
CA LEU A 29 -37.72 13.56 -39.80
C LEU A 29 -36.83 13.75 -41.02
N ALA A 30 -36.17 12.69 -41.47
CA ALA A 30 -35.56 12.63 -42.77
C ALA A 30 -36.68 12.43 -43.83
N THR A 31 -37.12 13.49 -44.46
CA THR A 31 -37.97 13.42 -45.67
C THR A 31 -37.13 12.93 -46.83
N VAL A 32 -37.29 11.67 -47.20
CA VAL A 32 -36.76 11.13 -48.45
C VAL A 32 -37.65 11.61 -49.57
N ALA A 33 -37.11 12.52 -50.39
CA ALA A 33 -37.74 12.90 -51.68
C ALA A 33 -37.62 11.71 -52.63
N TYR A 34 -38.77 11.11 -52.96
CA TYR A 34 -38.88 10.05 -53.95
C TYR A 34 -38.93 10.70 -55.32
N ALA A 35 -37.78 10.80 -55.99
CA ALA A 35 -37.72 11.18 -57.41
C ALA A 35 -37.98 9.90 -58.23
N ALA A 36 -39.11 9.89 -58.96
CA ALA A 36 -39.46 8.86 -59.87
C ALA A 36 -38.47 8.83 -61.08
N LEU A 37 -37.78 7.73 -61.28
CA LEU A 37 -37.01 7.43 -62.49
C LEU A 37 -37.73 6.33 -63.27
N PRO A 38 -37.79 6.41 -64.58
CA PRO A 38 -38.50 5.44 -65.40
C PRO A 38 -37.65 4.22 -65.73
N ASN A 39 -38.29 3.07 -65.61
CA ASN A 39 -38.04 1.78 -66.28
C ASN A 39 -36.64 1.16 -66.33
N GLY A 40 -36.52 0.05 -65.62
CA GLY A 40 -35.96 -1.16 -66.19
C GLY A 40 -34.49 -1.42 -65.95
N ALA A 41 -34.11 -1.72 -64.70
CA ALA A 41 -33.06 -2.70 -64.39
C ALA A 41 -33.18 -3.08 -62.93
N LYS A 42 -33.48 -4.33 -62.64
CA LYS A 42 -33.35 -4.89 -61.29
C LYS A 42 -31.86 -5.01 -60.98
N PRO A 43 -31.31 -4.30 -59.99
CA PRO A 43 -30.02 -4.68 -59.48
C PRO A 43 -30.21 -5.90 -58.60
N ALA A 44 -29.54 -6.98 -58.93
CA ALA A 44 -29.37 -8.12 -58.03
C ALA A 44 -28.52 -7.65 -56.85
N ILE A 45 -29.18 -7.32 -55.73
CA ILE A 45 -28.51 -7.10 -54.49
C ILE A 45 -28.24 -8.47 -53.89
N THR A 46 -27.04 -8.97 -54.06
CA THR A 46 -26.49 -10.03 -53.24
C THR A 46 -25.94 -9.39 -51.99
N PRO A 47 -26.55 -9.56 -50.81
CA PRO A 47 -25.90 -9.19 -49.58
C PRO A 47 -24.98 -10.37 -49.21
N THR A 48 -23.78 -10.37 -49.75
CA THR A 48 -22.71 -11.17 -49.13
C THR A 48 -22.12 -10.32 -48.01
N VAL A 49 -22.83 -10.24 -46.92
CA VAL A 49 -22.20 -9.96 -45.62
C VAL A 49 -21.52 -11.28 -45.26
N ALA A 50 -20.24 -11.38 -45.57
CA ALA A 50 -19.39 -12.36 -44.91
C ALA A 50 -19.40 -12.02 -43.42
N GLU A 51 -20.21 -12.73 -42.68
CA GLU A 51 -20.18 -12.75 -41.24
C GLU A 51 -18.80 -13.33 -40.90
N ALA A 52 -17.87 -12.41 -40.49
CA ALA A 52 -16.60 -12.85 -39.94
C ALA A 52 -16.89 -13.82 -38.79
N PRO A 53 -16.12 -14.89 -38.66
CA PRO A 53 -16.29 -15.82 -37.53
C PRO A 53 -16.19 -14.98 -36.25
N VAL A 54 -17.25 -14.92 -35.45
CA VAL A 54 -17.21 -14.44 -34.09
C VAL A 54 -16.27 -15.44 -33.40
N GLU A 55 -15.00 -15.00 -33.20
CA GLU A 55 -14.11 -15.71 -32.29
C GLU A 55 -14.87 -15.83 -30.97
N ASP A 56 -15.17 -17.06 -30.61
CA ASP A 56 -15.73 -17.47 -29.33
C ASP A 56 -14.66 -17.12 -28.27
N SER A 57 -14.53 -15.82 -27.99
CA SER A 57 -13.65 -15.36 -26.93
C SER A 57 -14.24 -15.85 -25.63
N ALA A 58 -13.57 -16.82 -25.02
CA ALA A 58 -13.88 -17.27 -23.68
C ALA A 58 -14.17 -16.03 -22.78
N PRO A 59 -15.18 -16.10 -21.91
CA PRO A 59 -15.50 -14.99 -21.03
C PRO A 59 -14.22 -14.56 -20.28
N PRO A 60 -13.99 -13.25 -20.10
CA PRO A 60 -12.81 -12.76 -19.41
C PRO A 60 -12.70 -13.43 -18.05
N ALA A 61 -11.49 -13.87 -17.70
CA ALA A 61 -11.24 -14.47 -16.39
C ALA A 61 -11.74 -13.53 -15.28
N PRO A 62 -12.35 -14.07 -14.23
CA PRO A 62 -12.77 -13.23 -13.09
C PRO A 62 -11.55 -12.49 -12.53
N PRO A 63 -11.73 -11.25 -12.02
CA PRO A 63 -10.64 -10.49 -11.44
C PRO A 63 -10.02 -11.29 -10.28
N PRO A 64 -8.68 -11.20 -10.07
CA PRO A 64 -8.01 -11.92 -9.00
C PRO A 64 -8.57 -11.51 -7.64
N ALA A 65 -8.58 -12.44 -6.69
CA ALA A 65 -9.01 -12.16 -5.33
C ALA A 65 -8.10 -11.15 -4.63
N PHE A 66 -6.82 -11.14 -5.03
CA PHE A 66 -5.83 -10.16 -4.57
C PHE A 66 -4.68 -10.09 -5.59
N ASP A 67 -4.43 -8.90 -6.09
CA ASP A 67 -3.23 -8.56 -6.85
C ASP A 67 -2.36 -7.64 -5.98
N CYS A 68 -1.11 -8.01 -5.76
CA CYS A 68 -0.22 -7.27 -4.88
C CYS A 68 0.96 -6.68 -5.66
N GLY A 69 0.81 -5.46 -6.10
CA GLY A 69 1.87 -4.70 -6.77
C GLY A 69 3.01 -4.29 -5.82
N ASN A 70 3.94 -3.48 -6.33
CA ASN A 70 5.01 -2.88 -5.53
C ASN A 70 4.56 -1.52 -4.97
N PRO A 71 4.62 -1.28 -3.65
CA PRO A 71 4.21 0.00 -3.07
C PRO A 71 5.12 1.18 -3.44
N VAL A 72 6.37 0.92 -3.86
CA VAL A 72 7.33 1.93 -4.31
C VAL A 72 8.05 1.43 -5.57
N PRO A 73 7.40 1.55 -6.75
CA PRO A 73 7.99 1.05 -7.99
C PRO A 73 9.38 1.64 -8.27
N GLY A 74 10.33 0.78 -8.62
CA GLY A 74 11.72 1.16 -8.90
C GLY A 74 12.67 1.12 -7.70
N GLU A 75 12.14 1.11 -6.47
CA GLU A 75 12.97 1.07 -5.27
C GLU A 75 13.14 -0.37 -4.73
N LYS A 76 14.25 -0.58 -4.00
CA LYS A 76 14.61 -1.89 -3.45
C LYS A 76 14.26 -2.00 -1.97
N ILE A 77 13.88 -3.20 -1.55
CA ILE A 77 13.71 -3.55 -0.14
C ILE A 77 15.09 -3.61 0.51
N ASN A 78 15.31 -2.76 1.50
CA ASN A 78 16.56 -2.68 2.25
C ASN A 78 16.50 -3.40 3.61
N SER A 79 15.29 -3.61 4.17
CA SER A 79 15.12 -4.35 5.41
C SER A 79 13.91 -5.29 5.31
N PRO A 80 14.13 -6.63 5.33
CA PRO A 80 13.05 -7.61 5.20
C PRO A 80 12.28 -7.82 6.49
N PHE A 81 11.12 -8.46 6.37
CA PHE A 81 10.30 -8.99 7.47
C PHE A 81 11.07 -10.01 8.33
N GLY A 82 10.73 -10.10 9.61
CA GLY A 82 11.22 -11.11 10.52
C GLY A 82 12.03 -10.56 11.71
N LEU A 83 12.64 -11.45 12.48
CA LEU A 83 13.40 -11.05 13.67
C LEU A 83 14.62 -10.24 13.26
N ARG A 84 14.70 -8.98 13.70
CA ARG A 84 15.87 -8.12 13.52
C ARG A 84 16.25 -7.40 14.80
N ARG A 85 17.50 -7.01 14.88
CA ARG A 85 18.08 -6.22 15.97
C ARG A 85 18.74 -4.98 15.38
N LEU A 86 18.42 -3.82 15.90
CA LEU A 86 19.16 -2.61 15.60
C LEU A 86 20.54 -2.65 16.25
N PRO A 87 21.54 -1.93 15.71
CA PRO A 87 22.93 -1.98 16.23
C PRO A 87 23.06 -1.64 17.71
N TRP A 88 22.14 -0.86 18.26
CA TRP A 88 22.10 -0.44 19.68
C TRP A 88 21.17 -1.26 20.57
N GLU A 89 20.43 -2.25 20.02
CA GLU A 89 19.55 -3.14 20.80
C GLU A 89 20.30 -4.39 21.26
N ASP A 90 19.94 -4.92 22.44
CA ASP A 90 20.50 -6.17 22.97
C ASP A 90 19.77 -7.39 22.44
N HIS A 91 18.46 -7.26 22.22
CA HIS A 91 17.58 -8.34 21.80
C HIS A 91 16.94 -8.08 20.45
N GLY A 92 16.65 -9.16 19.72
CA GLY A 92 15.89 -9.09 18.50
C GLY A 92 14.42 -8.79 18.77
N ARG A 93 13.80 -8.04 17.87
CA ARG A 93 12.36 -7.83 17.82
C ARG A 93 11.82 -8.16 16.43
N LEU A 94 10.54 -8.46 16.36
CA LEU A 94 9.88 -8.68 15.07
C LEU A 94 9.82 -7.36 14.30
N HIS A 95 10.27 -7.40 13.04
CA HIS A 95 9.97 -6.40 12.04
C HIS A 95 8.72 -6.86 11.30
N GLU A 96 7.61 -6.20 11.53
CA GLU A 96 6.26 -6.60 11.10
C GLU A 96 6.00 -6.35 9.60
N GLY A 97 6.98 -5.78 8.90
CA GLY A 97 6.87 -5.44 7.48
C GLY A 97 8.20 -5.52 6.75
N VAL A 98 8.28 -4.80 5.67
CA VAL A 98 9.53 -4.54 4.93
C VAL A 98 9.78 -3.03 4.89
N ASP A 99 11.06 -2.63 4.93
CA ASP A 99 11.43 -1.24 4.72
C ASP A 99 11.97 -1.07 3.29
N ILE A 100 11.45 -0.09 2.57
CA ILE A 100 11.84 0.25 1.20
C ILE A 100 12.43 1.66 1.25
N ALA A 101 13.74 1.77 1.10
CA ALA A 101 14.44 3.06 1.12
C ALA A 101 14.37 3.73 -0.25
N GLY A 102 14.37 5.06 -0.24
CA GLY A 102 14.41 5.87 -1.45
C GLY A 102 14.43 7.37 -1.10
N PRO A 103 14.50 8.25 -2.10
CA PRO A 103 14.48 9.68 -1.89
C PRO A 103 13.20 10.18 -1.22
N THR A 104 13.33 11.17 -0.32
CA THR A 104 12.16 11.84 0.25
C THR A 104 11.27 12.41 -0.87
N GLY A 105 9.95 12.20 -0.77
CA GLY A 105 8.99 12.63 -1.77
C GLY A 105 8.69 11.61 -2.86
N THR A 106 9.40 10.47 -2.92
CA THR A 106 9.10 9.36 -3.83
C THR A 106 7.63 8.94 -3.67
N ARG A 107 6.96 8.64 -4.77
CA ARG A 107 5.55 8.21 -4.78
C ARG A 107 5.41 6.87 -4.07
N VAL A 108 4.42 6.79 -3.18
CA VAL A 108 3.98 5.55 -2.55
C VAL A 108 2.59 5.23 -3.07
N VAL A 109 2.41 4.03 -3.62
CA VAL A 109 1.16 3.65 -4.29
C VAL A 109 0.46 2.49 -3.58
N ALA A 110 -0.86 2.42 -3.74
CA ALA A 110 -1.63 1.27 -3.30
C ALA A 110 -1.20 0.01 -4.05
N VAL A 111 -0.94 -1.06 -3.33
CA VAL A 111 -0.50 -2.34 -3.93
C VAL A 111 -1.64 -3.10 -4.61
N SER A 112 -2.88 -2.83 -4.23
CA SER A 112 -4.10 -3.45 -4.75
C SER A 112 -5.27 -2.47 -4.60
N ASP A 113 -6.36 -2.75 -5.30
CA ASP A 113 -7.65 -2.10 -5.09
C ASP A 113 -8.12 -2.28 -3.65
N GLY A 114 -8.83 -1.29 -3.11
CA GLY A 114 -9.36 -1.42 -1.76
C GLY A 114 -10.02 -0.17 -1.21
N ILE A 115 -10.36 -0.25 0.06
CA ILE A 115 -10.99 0.84 0.80
C ILE A 115 -10.03 1.33 1.90
N VAL A 116 -9.81 2.62 1.98
CA VAL A 116 -9.01 3.21 3.06
C VAL A 116 -9.68 2.92 4.40
N LYS A 117 -9.08 2.04 5.19
CA LYS A 117 -9.56 1.68 6.53
C LYS A 117 -9.27 2.80 7.53
N ARG A 118 -8.07 3.38 7.45
CA ARG A 118 -7.66 4.55 8.23
C ARG A 118 -6.45 5.24 7.60
N ALA A 119 -6.34 6.52 7.85
CA ALA A 119 -5.15 7.33 7.56
C ALA A 119 -4.96 8.33 8.70
N GLY A 120 -3.73 8.60 9.09
CA GLY A 120 -3.44 9.46 10.23
C GLY A 120 -1.98 9.53 10.59
N GLU A 121 -1.70 9.89 11.84
CA GLU A 121 -0.36 10.01 12.38
C GLU A 121 -0.27 9.32 13.75
N SER A 122 0.85 8.66 14.03
CA SER A 122 1.15 8.03 15.31
C SER A 122 2.61 8.26 15.70
N PRO A 123 2.97 8.21 16.99
CA PRO A 123 4.35 8.41 17.42
C PRO A 123 5.35 7.42 16.82
N SER A 124 4.96 6.15 16.65
CA SER A 124 5.83 5.10 16.13
C SER A 124 5.87 5.07 14.60
N TYR A 125 4.71 5.00 13.95
CA TYR A 125 4.61 4.87 12.50
C TYR A 125 4.68 6.20 11.75
N GLY A 126 4.64 7.35 12.46
CA GLY A 126 4.50 8.64 11.82
C GLY A 126 3.20 8.73 11.03
N ARG A 127 3.22 9.39 9.90
CA ARG A 127 2.07 9.45 8.98
C ARG A 127 1.91 8.12 8.27
N TYR A 128 0.68 7.61 8.25
CA TYR A 128 0.37 6.29 7.70
C TYR A 128 -0.98 6.26 6.97
N VAL A 129 -1.10 5.30 6.07
CA VAL A 129 -2.36 4.90 5.42
C VAL A 129 -2.50 3.38 5.57
N GLU A 130 -3.70 2.90 5.86
CA GLU A 130 -4.08 1.49 5.86
C GLU A 130 -5.24 1.28 4.89
N VAL A 131 -5.08 0.33 3.97
CA VAL A 131 -6.07 -0.01 2.94
C VAL A 131 -6.53 -1.45 3.16
N GLU A 132 -7.83 -1.67 3.14
CA GLU A 132 -8.48 -2.98 3.24
C GLU A 132 -8.82 -3.48 1.84
N HIS A 133 -8.38 -4.71 1.53
CA HIS A 133 -8.50 -5.33 0.19
C HIS A 133 -9.55 -6.45 0.14
N GLY A 134 -10.35 -6.62 1.20
CA GLY A 134 -11.22 -7.77 1.36
C GLY A 134 -10.48 -9.00 1.89
N VAL A 135 -11.20 -10.10 2.05
CA VAL A 135 -10.71 -11.41 2.56
C VAL A 135 -9.87 -11.30 3.84
N GLY A 136 -10.08 -10.24 4.64
CA GLY A 136 -9.32 -9.94 5.86
C GLY A 136 -7.92 -9.37 5.64
N LEU A 137 -7.49 -9.16 4.39
CA LEU A 137 -6.19 -8.57 4.08
C LEU A 137 -6.21 -7.05 4.16
N THR A 138 -5.17 -6.47 4.75
CA THR A 138 -4.89 -5.04 4.72
C THR A 138 -3.44 -4.78 4.35
N SER A 139 -3.19 -3.69 3.61
CA SER A 139 -1.86 -3.12 3.40
C SER A 139 -1.68 -1.87 4.26
N PHE A 140 -0.48 -1.68 4.80
CA PHE A 140 -0.16 -0.58 5.70
C PHE A 140 1.11 0.11 5.25
N TYR A 141 1.04 1.44 5.09
CA TYR A 141 2.11 2.29 4.56
C TYR A 141 2.46 3.33 5.61
N ALA A 142 3.66 3.27 6.16
CA ALA A 142 4.10 4.15 7.25
C ALA A 142 5.35 4.98 6.91
N HIS A 143 5.73 5.85 7.85
CA HIS A 143 6.81 6.84 7.76
C HIS A 143 6.66 7.83 6.60
N LEU A 144 5.41 8.04 6.14
CA LEU A 144 5.12 8.95 5.04
C LEU A 144 5.51 10.39 5.37
N GLY A 145 6.07 11.07 4.39
CA GLY A 145 6.32 12.52 4.45
C GLY A 145 5.03 13.32 4.27
N LYS A 146 4.10 12.77 3.46
CA LYS A 146 2.79 13.36 3.18
C LYS A 146 1.80 12.25 2.86
N ILE A 147 0.59 12.35 3.40
CA ILE A 147 -0.56 11.54 2.98
C ILE A 147 -1.21 12.25 1.79
N GLU A 148 -1.58 11.51 0.74
CA GLU A 148 -2.20 12.10 -0.45
C GLU A 148 -3.63 12.57 -0.15
N ARG A 149 -4.05 13.61 -0.90
CA ARG A 149 -5.39 14.17 -0.73
C ARG A 149 -6.45 13.11 -1.06
N GLY A 150 -7.50 13.01 -0.23
CA GLY A 150 -8.58 12.03 -0.41
C GLY A 150 -8.36 10.71 0.31
N MET A 151 -7.18 10.41 0.86
CA MET A 151 -6.94 9.23 1.70
C MET A 151 -7.63 9.41 3.06
N LYS A 152 -8.93 9.14 3.11
CA LYS A 152 -9.77 9.19 4.30
C LYS A 152 -10.56 7.91 4.44
N ARG A 153 -10.92 7.54 5.67
CA ARG A 153 -11.69 6.33 5.94
C ARG A 153 -12.91 6.22 5.01
N GLY A 154 -13.09 5.06 4.40
CA GLY A 154 -14.16 4.74 3.47
C GLY A 154 -13.90 5.16 2.02
N ALA A 155 -12.79 5.85 1.72
CA ALA A 155 -12.45 6.19 0.35
C ALA A 155 -11.94 4.95 -0.40
N TYR A 156 -12.45 4.72 -1.62
CA TYR A 156 -11.93 3.72 -2.52
C TYR A 156 -10.59 4.19 -3.11
N VAL A 157 -9.65 3.27 -3.25
CA VAL A 157 -8.35 3.49 -3.88
C VAL A 157 -8.05 2.34 -4.82
N GLU A 158 -7.68 2.69 -6.05
CA GLU A 158 -7.27 1.74 -7.08
C GLU A 158 -5.79 1.35 -6.91
N ALA A 159 -5.44 0.14 -7.34
CA ALA A 159 -4.05 -0.30 -7.45
C ALA A 159 -3.19 0.71 -8.24
N GLY A 160 -1.97 0.96 -7.79
CA GLY A 160 -1.08 1.96 -8.38
C GLY A 160 -1.45 3.43 -8.11
N LYS A 161 -2.58 3.72 -7.46
CA LYS A 161 -2.94 5.07 -7.03
C LYS A 161 -2.03 5.55 -5.90
N THR A 162 -1.59 6.79 -5.97
CA THR A 162 -0.74 7.37 -4.92
C THR A 162 -1.52 7.48 -3.60
N VAL A 163 -1.01 6.84 -2.55
CA VAL A 163 -1.54 6.92 -1.18
C VAL A 163 -0.78 7.97 -0.36
N GLY A 164 0.47 8.25 -0.74
CA GLY A 164 1.31 9.23 -0.05
C GLY A 164 2.66 9.43 -0.71
N ARG A 165 3.52 10.15 -0.01
CA ARG A 165 4.91 10.39 -0.40
C ARG A 165 5.85 9.87 0.66
N MET A 166 6.95 9.24 0.27
CA MET A 166 7.99 8.76 1.16
C MET A 166 8.55 9.89 2.04
N GLY A 167 8.83 9.59 3.30
CA GLY A 167 9.43 10.52 4.25
C GLY A 167 10.23 9.80 5.31
N SER A 168 10.31 10.43 6.49
CA SER A 168 10.99 9.90 7.67
C SER A 168 10.24 10.31 8.93
N SER A 169 8.90 10.22 8.92
CA SER A 169 8.06 10.59 10.07
C SER A 169 7.97 9.46 11.09
N GLY A 170 7.67 9.81 12.36
CA GLY A 170 7.63 8.84 13.46
C GLY A 170 9.01 8.31 13.85
N THR A 171 9.09 7.04 14.28
CA THR A 171 10.34 6.40 14.68
C THR A 171 11.06 5.83 13.46
N SER A 172 11.79 6.69 12.75
CA SER A 172 12.52 6.36 11.52
C SER A 172 13.98 6.80 11.62
N THR A 173 14.87 6.07 10.95
CA THR A 173 16.33 6.35 10.89
C THR A 173 16.76 6.96 9.56
N GLY A 174 15.81 7.36 8.72
CA GLY A 174 16.08 7.94 7.39
C GLY A 174 14.90 7.74 6.46
N PRO A 175 14.91 8.34 5.25
CA PRO A 175 13.79 8.25 4.34
C PRO A 175 13.56 6.81 3.87
N HIS A 176 12.37 6.29 4.17
CA HIS A 176 11.90 4.97 3.71
C HIS A 176 10.38 4.87 3.89
N VAL A 177 9.78 3.88 3.28
CA VAL A 177 8.43 3.41 3.57
C VAL A 177 8.53 2.11 4.34
N HIS A 178 7.90 2.05 5.49
CA HIS A 178 7.63 0.79 6.18
C HIS A 178 6.30 0.25 5.65
N PHE A 179 6.36 -0.92 5.02
CA PHE A 179 5.22 -1.54 4.36
C PHE A 179 4.88 -2.89 4.99
N GLU A 180 3.59 -3.08 5.32
CA GLU A 180 3.10 -4.33 5.87
C GLU A 180 1.93 -4.88 5.07
N ILE A 181 1.80 -6.21 5.05
CA ILE A 181 0.56 -6.94 4.75
C ILE A 181 0.10 -7.58 6.06
N ARG A 182 -1.18 -7.43 6.37
CA ARG A 182 -1.79 -8.00 7.59
C ARG A 182 -3.01 -8.83 7.24
N GLN A 183 -3.17 -9.98 7.90
CA GLN A 183 -4.39 -10.77 7.89
C GLN A 183 -5.07 -10.63 9.25
N ASP A 184 -6.29 -10.09 9.27
CA ASP A 184 -7.05 -9.84 10.50
C ASP A 184 -6.23 -9.13 11.59
N GLY A 185 -5.44 -8.13 11.16
CA GLY A 185 -4.55 -7.33 12.00
C GLY A 185 -3.21 -7.99 12.37
N LYS A 186 -2.97 -9.26 12.02
CA LYS A 186 -1.70 -9.96 12.26
C LYS A 186 -0.75 -9.75 11.09
N PRO A 187 0.52 -9.35 11.33
CA PRO A 187 1.47 -9.10 10.26
C PRO A 187 1.87 -10.39 9.54
N LEU A 188 1.95 -10.30 8.23
CA LEU A 188 2.45 -11.33 7.33
C LEU A 188 3.70 -10.81 6.61
N ASN A 189 4.58 -11.72 6.23
CA ASN A 189 5.75 -11.39 5.43
C ASN A 189 5.34 -10.86 4.04
N PRO A 190 5.54 -9.56 3.74
CA PRO A 190 5.11 -8.99 2.46
C PRO A 190 5.80 -9.61 1.24
N LEU A 191 7.01 -10.16 1.41
CA LEU A 191 7.79 -10.74 0.31
C LEU A 191 7.10 -11.91 -0.40
N VAL A 192 6.17 -12.59 0.27
CA VAL A 192 5.43 -13.70 -0.35
C VAL A 192 4.22 -13.24 -1.14
N PHE A 193 3.86 -11.94 -1.05
CA PHE A 193 2.74 -11.32 -1.76
C PHE A 193 3.18 -10.38 -2.88
N LEU A 194 4.24 -9.60 -2.67
CA LEU A 194 4.67 -8.54 -3.59
C LEU A 194 4.91 -9.04 -5.02
N ASN A 195 4.37 -8.30 -6.00
CA ASN A 195 4.41 -8.59 -7.43
C ASN A 195 3.81 -9.95 -7.80
N ARG A 196 2.72 -10.34 -7.13
CA ARG A 196 1.99 -11.59 -7.37
C ARG A 196 0.49 -11.35 -7.38
N GLU A 197 -0.18 -12.14 -8.23
CA GLU A 197 -1.63 -12.22 -8.34
C GLU A 197 -2.11 -13.53 -7.73
N PHE A 198 -3.25 -13.51 -7.05
CA PHE A 198 -3.88 -14.66 -6.42
C PHE A 198 -5.32 -14.75 -6.92
N ALA A 199 -5.62 -15.78 -7.67
CA ALA A 199 -6.93 -15.95 -8.32
C ALA A 199 -8.06 -16.14 -7.30
N THR A 200 -7.77 -16.87 -6.21
CA THR A 200 -8.74 -17.13 -5.14
C THR A 200 -8.15 -16.81 -3.78
N LYS A 201 -8.99 -16.74 -2.77
CA LYS A 201 -8.53 -16.52 -1.41
C LYS A 201 -7.75 -17.72 -0.82
N GLU A 202 -8.01 -18.89 -1.36
CA GLU A 202 -7.35 -20.16 -1.00
C GLU A 202 -5.89 -20.19 -1.46
N ASP A 203 -5.58 -19.46 -2.56
CA ASP A 203 -4.22 -19.33 -3.10
C ASP A 203 -3.34 -18.38 -2.27
N LEU A 204 -3.93 -17.60 -1.38
CA LEU A 204 -3.17 -16.65 -0.55
C LEU A 204 -2.18 -17.39 0.36
N PRO A 205 -0.89 -17.02 0.34
CA PRO A 205 0.17 -17.72 1.09
C PRO A 205 0.17 -17.35 2.59
N ILE A 206 -0.99 -17.40 3.25
CA ILE A 206 -1.17 -16.94 4.64
C ILE A 206 -0.23 -17.68 5.61
N LYS A 207 -0.17 -19.02 5.53
CA LYS A 207 0.70 -19.82 6.42
C LYS A 207 2.18 -19.50 6.19
N LEU A 208 2.58 -19.33 4.92
CA LEU A 208 3.96 -18.98 4.57
C LEU A 208 4.28 -17.55 5.02
N GLY A 209 3.36 -16.61 4.83
CA GLY A 209 3.49 -15.22 5.28
C GLY A 209 3.57 -15.08 6.79
N ALA A 210 2.85 -15.91 7.54
CA ALA A 210 2.87 -15.92 9.00
C ALA A 210 4.14 -16.56 9.58
N HIS A 211 4.95 -17.26 8.78
CA HIS A 211 6.17 -17.90 9.24
C HIS A 211 7.27 -16.88 9.56
N VAL A 212 7.72 -16.88 10.81
CA VAL A 212 8.83 -16.05 11.29
C VAL A 212 10.06 -16.94 11.50
N SER A 213 11.11 -16.69 10.72
CA SER A 213 12.39 -17.36 10.91
C SER A 213 12.97 -17.02 12.31
N PRO A 214 13.45 -18.01 13.09
CA PRO A 214 14.07 -17.74 14.38
C PRO A 214 15.41 -17.00 14.29
N ARG A 215 15.96 -16.84 13.09
CA ARG A 215 17.23 -16.15 12.86
C ARG A 215 17.08 -14.64 13.02
N VAL A 216 17.76 -14.09 14.02
CA VAL A 216 17.85 -12.63 14.24
C VAL A 216 18.87 -12.01 13.29
N ARG A 217 18.44 -11.03 12.48
CA ARG A 217 19.31 -10.28 11.57
C ARG A 217 19.72 -8.94 12.17
N LEU A 218 20.93 -8.48 11.87
CA LEU A 218 21.31 -7.09 12.17
C LEU A 218 20.67 -6.17 11.12
N ALA A 219 19.89 -5.20 11.59
CA ALA A 219 19.25 -4.23 10.69
C ALA A 219 20.25 -3.23 10.15
N THR A 220 20.13 -2.92 8.86
CA THR A 220 20.83 -1.79 8.23
C THR A 220 20.08 -0.50 8.60
N VAL A 221 20.81 0.52 9.03
CA VAL A 221 20.29 1.84 9.35
C VAL A 221 21.03 2.89 8.54
N SER A 222 20.30 3.86 7.99
CA SER A 222 20.87 4.93 7.17
C SER A 222 21.70 5.89 8.01
N GLU A 223 21.24 6.17 9.23
CA GLU A 223 21.91 7.07 10.18
C GLU A 223 21.74 6.53 11.60
N ILE A 224 22.81 6.60 12.40
CA ILE A 224 22.78 6.22 13.81
C ILE A 224 22.51 7.48 14.62
N PRO A 225 21.37 7.57 15.36
CA PRO A 225 21.10 8.71 16.21
C PRO A 225 22.24 8.94 17.23
N GLU A 226 22.62 10.20 17.44
CA GLU A 226 23.68 10.58 18.39
C GLU A 226 23.44 9.98 19.79
N SER A 227 22.17 9.99 20.25
CA SER A 227 21.78 9.38 21.54
C SER A 227 22.05 7.87 21.63
N LYS A 228 22.34 7.21 20.52
CA LYS A 228 22.62 5.76 20.45
C LYS A 228 24.10 5.45 20.17
N LYS A 229 24.91 6.43 19.73
CA LYS A 229 26.34 6.23 19.42
C LYS A 229 27.11 5.77 20.66
N ALA A 230 26.93 6.43 21.80
CA ALA A 230 27.59 6.06 23.05
C ALA A 230 27.27 4.62 23.49
N LEU A 231 26.00 4.20 23.30
CA LEU A 231 25.58 2.83 23.63
C LEU A 231 26.26 1.79 22.73
N MET A 232 26.45 2.10 21.44
CA MET A 232 27.15 1.24 20.49
C MET A 232 28.65 1.11 20.83
N GLU A 233 29.29 2.22 21.18
CA GLU A 233 30.70 2.25 21.60
C GLU A 233 30.93 1.41 22.86
N ALA A 234 30.04 1.55 23.84
CA ALA A 234 30.08 0.73 25.06
C ALA A 234 29.94 -0.78 24.77
N LYS A 235 29.09 -1.16 23.80
CA LYS A 235 28.93 -2.57 23.38
C LYS A 235 30.15 -3.08 22.60
N ALA A 236 30.72 -2.26 21.73
CA ALA A 236 31.96 -2.62 21.01
C ALA A 236 33.15 -2.82 21.95
N GLY A 237 33.25 -2.03 23.02
CA GLY A 237 34.26 -2.18 24.07
C GLY A 237 34.14 -3.52 24.83
N LYS A 238 32.92 -3.90 25.23
CA LYS A 238 32.65 -5.17 25.91
C LYS A 238 32.98 -6.40 25.03
N GLY A 239 32.75 -6.31 23.72
CA GLY A 239 33.08 -7.41 22.80
C GLY A 239 34.57 -7.67 22.64
N LYS A 240 35.41 -6.65 22.74
CA LYS A 240 36.88 -6.78 22.67
C LYS A 240 37.45 -7.44 23.94
N THR A 241 36.93 -7.09 25.11
CA THR A 241 37.37 -7.68 26.39
C THR A 241 36.96 -9.16 26.51
N SER A 242 35.77 -9.53 26.06
CA SER A 242 35.30 -10.92 26.07
C SER A 242 36.13 -11.84 25.15
N ARG A 243 36.50 -11.36 23.94
CA ARG A 243 37.38 -12.12 23.03
C ARG A 243 38.77 -12.30 23.59
N LYS A 244 39.34 -11.30 24.27
CA LYS A 244 40.67 -11.39 24.89
C LYS A 244 40.66 -12.36 26.08
N GLY A 245 39.59 -12.37 26.90
CA GLY A 245 39.41 -13.32 28.02
C GLY A 245 39.26 -14.77 27.56
N LYS A 246 38.54 -15.02 26.46
CA LYS A 246 38.38 -16.38 25.91
C LYS A 246 39.68 -16.91 25.33
N ARG A 247 40.50 -16.08 24.68
CA ARG A 247 41.80 -16.46 24.13
C ARG A 247 42.82 -16.78 25.22
N VAL A 248 42.77 -16.05 26.34
CA VAL A 248 43.66 -16.33 27.49
C VAL A 248 43.24 -17.63 28.23
N ARG A 249 41.95 -17.95 28.32
CA ARG A 249 41.48 -19.21 28.90
C ARG A 249 41.85 -20.44 28.05
N GLU A 250 41.73 -20.35 26.71
CA GLU A 250 42.15 -21.45 25.81
C GLU A 250 43.67 -21.72 25.85
N THR A 251 44.49 -20.68 26.02
CA THR A 251 45.94 -20.85 26.14
C THR A 251 46.35 -21.46 27.51
N LEU A 252 45.61 -21.15 28.58
CA LEU A 252 45.84 -21.73 29.91
C LEU A 252 45.42 -23.21 30.02
N THR A 253 44.39 -23.61 29.29
CA THR A 253 43.91 -25.00 29.24
C THR A 253 44.88 -25.89 28.44
N PHE A 254 45.56 -25.34 27.43
CA PHE A 254 46.58 -26.10 26.68
C PHE A 254 47.91 -26.30 27.43
N ALA A 255 48.24 -25.39 28.34
CA ALA A 255 49.45 -25.48 29.17
C ALA A 255 49.30 -26.40 30.41
N ALA A 256 48.08 -26.81 30.76
CA ALA A 256 47.82 -27.71 31.91
C ALA A 256 47.70 -29.20 31.53
N ASN A 257 47.77 -29.54 30.22
CA ASN A 257 47.65 -30.91 29.70
C ASN A 257 48.88 -31.33 28.86
N SER A 258 50.04 -30.69 29.07
CA SER A 258 51.32 -31.09 28.47
C SER A 258 52.31 -31.58 29.50
#